data_976253fbfc29fff18864cb662d9fd288
#
_entry.id   976253fbfc29fff18864cb662d9fd288
#
_cell.length_a   1.000
_cell.length_b   1.000
_cell.length_c   1.000
_cell.angle_alpha   90.00
_cell.angle_beta   90.00
_cell.angle_gamma   90.00
#
_symmetry.space_group_name_H-M   'P 1'
#
loop_
_entity.id
_entity.type
_entity.pdbx_description
1 polymer ?
#
loop_
_entity_poly.entity_id
_entity_poly.type
_entity_poly.pdbx_seq_one_letter_code
_entity_poly.pdbx_strand_id
1 'polypeptide(L)'
;VSTRPTPQEPAVHTLAVEDATIGYDDRVVVHDLSLVVPPGRVTIVVGANACGKSTLLRAMARLLRTRSGRVLLDGVPITDRPSREVATVLGLLPQTPVAPEGIAVSDLVGRGRYPHQGWLKRWTAEDDAIVEEALRATDTLELADRPVDELSGGQRQRVWIAMALAQRTDVLLLDEPTTFLDVAHQVEVLDLLTDLNRERGTTVVMVLHDLNLAARYADHLVAVRQGRLYAQGDPADVVTEQMVRDVFGMESRVVPDPVAGSPLVLPLGRHHGGPRGDVDDARASVGGEEPLTQRVP
;
A
#
# COMPACT_ATOMS: atom_id res chain seq x y z
N VAL A 1 -1.07 24.26 -42.83
CA VAL A 1 -1.89 24.22 -41.59
C VAL A 1 -1.50 22.96 -40.85
N SER A 2 -0.66 23.14 -39.83
CA SER A 2 -0.18 22.04 -39.01
C SER A 2 -1.26 21.78 -37.93
N THR A 3 -2.01 20.71 -38.07
CA THR A 3 -2.94 20.24 -37.04
C THR A 3 -2.11 19.66 -35.90
N ARG A 4 -2.11 20.35 -34.75
CA ARG A 4 -1.63 19.75 -33.49
C ARG A 4 -2.48 18.50 -33.21
N PRO A 5 -1.87 17.37 -32.87
CA PRO A 5 -2.63 16.22 -32.41
C PRO A 5 -3.39 16.59 -31.12
N THR A 6 -4.68 16.30 -31.11
CA THR A 6 -5.52 16.40 -29.92
C THR A 6 -4.89 15.55 -28.81
N PRO A 7 -4.80 16.00 -27.56
CA PRO A 7 -4.38 15.15 -26.45
C PRO A 7 -5.30 13.93 -26.43
N GLN A 8 -4.76 12.74 -26.58
CA GLN A 8 -5.52 11.50 -26.33
C GLN A 8 -5.89 11.53 -24.84
N GLU A 9 -7.19 11.40 -24.56
CA GLU A 9 -7.65 11.11 -23.21
C GLU A 9 -6.91 9.86 -22.72
N PRO A 10 -6.40 9.86 -21.47
CA PRO A 10 -5.67 8.71 -20.94
C PRO A 10 -6.58 7.47 -21.04
N ALA A 11 -6.07 6.40 -21.62
CA ALA A 11 -6.80 5.15 -21.73
C ALA A 11 -7.07 4.63 -20.33
N VAL A 12 -8.34 4.58 -19.93
CA VAL A 12 -8.75 4.13 -18.61
C VAL A 12 -8.71 2.60 -18.59
N HIS A 13 -7.63 2.02 -18.08
CA HIS A 13 -7.49 0.58 -17.93
C HIS A 13 -8.30 0.06 -16.74
N THR A 14 -9.01 -1.07 -16.95
CA THR A 14 -9.79 -1.75 -15.91
C THR A 14 -9.10 -3.03 -15.46
N LEU A 15 -8.99 -3.23 -14.14
CA LEU A 15 -8.43 -4.43 -13.53
C LEU A 15 -9.50 -5.10 -12.67
N ALA A 16 -9.76 -6.39 -12.91
CA ALA A 16 -10.75 -7.15 -12.16
C ALA A 16 -10.25 -8.57 -11.85
N VAL A 17 -10.80 -9.14 -10.80
CA VAL A 17 -10.63 -10.53 -10.40
C VAL A 17 -12.00 -11.17 -10.38
N GLU A 18 -12.18 -12.33 -11.03
CA GLU A 18 -13.44 -13.06 -11.09
C GLU A 18 -13.28 -14.46 -10.54
N ASP A 19 -13.99 -14.76 -9.46
CA ASP A 19 -14.13 -16.07 -8.80
C ASP A 19 -12.77 -16.78 -8.60
N ALA A 20 -11.72 -15.98 -8.27
CA ALA A 20 -10.37 -16.45 -8.25
C ALA A 20 -10.05 -17.25 -6.99
N THR A 21 -9.54 -18.47 -7.19
CA THR A 21 -8.88 -19.28 -6.18
C THR A 21 -7.39 -19.30 -6.46
N ILE A 22 -6.57 -18.86 -5.48
CA ILE A 22 -5.14 -18.64 -5.65
C ILE A 22 -4.38 -19.30 -4.51
N GLY A 23 -3.20 -19.85 -4.81
CA GLY A 23 -2.38 -20.49 -3.79
C GLY A 23 -1.03 -20.93 -4.31
N TYR A 24 -0.23 -21.53 -3.42
CA TYR A 24 1.12 -22.04 -3.69
C TYR A 24 1.09 -23.56 -3.50
N ASP A 25 1.70 -24.31 -4.40
CA ASP A 25 1.72 -25.77 -4.39
C ASP A 25 0.33 -26.34 -4.06
N ASP A 26 0.15 -27.08 -2.96
CA ASP A 26 -1.13 -27.65 -2.54
C ASP A 26 -1.96 -26.73 -1.62
N ARG A 27 -1.38 -25.61 -1.16
CA ARG A 27 -2.04 -24.69 -0.24
C ARG A 27 -2.82 -23.61 -0.97
N VAL A 28 -4.14 -23.57 -0.79
CA VAL A 28 -4.99 -22.46 -1.20
C VAL A 28 -4.90 -21.34 -0.16
N VAL A 29 -4.76 -20.11 -0.61
CA VAL A 29 -4.62 -18.90 0.23
C VAL A 29 -5.77 -17.91 0.00
N VAL A 30 -6.19 -17.75 -1.25
CA VAL A 30 -7.35 -16.93 -1.63
C VAL A 30 -8.42 -17.87 -2.17
N HIS A 31 -9.67 -17.66 -1.73
CA HIS A 31 -10.78 -18.57 -2.00
C HIS A 31 -11.92 -17.80 -2.66
N ASP A 32 -12.23 -18.12 -3.92
CA ASP A 32 -13.42 -17.68 -4.62
C ASP A 32 -13.67 -16.15 -4.46
N LEU A 33 -12.63 -15.37 -4.77
CA LEU A 33 -12.63 -13.93 -4.56
C LEU A 33 -12.92 -13.21 -5.88
N SER A 34 -13.92 -12.32 -5.85
CA SER A 34 -14.23 -11.41 -6.94
C SER A 34 -14.05 -9.96 -6.48
N LEU A 35 -13.35 -9.17 -7.29
CA LEU A 35 -13.02 -7.77 -7.01
C LEU A 35 -12.93 -6.99 -8.33
N VAL A 36 -13.56 -5.84 -8.39
CA VAL A 36 -13.35 -4.85 -9.46
C VAL A 36 -12.60 -3.67 -8.86
N VAL A 37 -11.43 -3.35 -9.41
CA VAL A 37 -10.64 -2.17 -9.02
C VAL A 37 -11.23 -0.96 -9.73
N PRO A 38 -11.72 0.07 -9.00
CA PRO A 38 -12.20 1.29 -9.62
C PRO A 38 -11.05 2.01 -10.36
N PRO A 39 -11.19 2.26 -11.67
CA PRO A 39 -10.13 2.89 -12.44
C PRO A 39 -9.91 4.35 -12.02
N GLY A 40 -8.66 4.83 -12.09
CA GLY A 40 -8.29 6.19 -11.74
C GLY A 40 -8.49 6.52 -10.25
N ARG A 41 -8.57 5.51 -9.38
CA ARG A 41 -8.74 5.68 -7.93
C ARG A 41 -7.63 4.98 -7.15
N VAL A 42 -7.48 5.38 -5.89
CA VAL A 42 -6.62 4.72 -4.91
C VAL A 42 -7.42 3.63 -4.19
N THR A 43 -7.13 2.37 -4.49
CA THR A 43 -7.70 1.19 -3.81
C THR A 43 -6.71 0.67 -2.79
N ILE A 44 -7.13 0.52 -1.54
CA ILE A 44 -6.27 -0.04 -0.47
C ILE A 44 -6.83 -1.35 0.04
N VAL A 45 -5.99 -2.38 0.05
CA VAL A 45 -6.32 -3.72 0.54
C VAL A 45 -5.81 -3.87 1.97
N VAL A 46 -6.72 -4.15 2.91
CA VAL A 46 -6.43 -4.34 4.33
C VAL A 46 -6.84 -5.73 4.81
N GLY A 47 -6.30 -6.15 5.94
CA GLY A 47 -6.64 -7.42 6.58
C GLY A 47 -5.51 -7.94 7.45
N ALA A 48 -5.78 -8.94 8.28
CA ALA A 48 -4.79 -9.53 9.17
C ALA A 48 -3.58 -10.11 8.41
N ASN A 49 -2.47 -10.32 9.13
CA ASN A 49 -1.29 -10.95 8.53
C ASN A 49 -1.63 -12.34 7.98
N ALA A 50 -1.01 -12.70 6.86
CA ALA A 50 -1.20 -13.97 6.17
C ALA A 50 -2.65 -14.25 5.68
N CYS A 51 -3.54 -13.25 5.60
CA CYS A 51 -4.90 -13.43 5.09
C CYS A 51 -5.02 -13.48 3.55
N GLY A 52 -3.90 -13.34 2.80
CA GLY A 52 -3.88 -13.50 1.34
C GLY A 52 -3.73 -12.21 0.52
N LYS A 53 -3.51 -11.04 1.13
CA LYS A 53 -3.38 -9.73 0.43
C LYS A 53 -2.27 -9.74 -0.64
N SER A 54 -1.04 -10.07 -0.25
CA SER A 54 0.10 -10.14 -1.19
C SER A 54 -0.08 -11.24 -2.24
N THR A 55 -0.76 -12.34 -1.90
CA THR A 55 -1.10 -13.42 -2.83
C THR A 55 -2.07 -12.92 -3.91
N LEU A 56 -3.10 -12.17 -3.51
CA LEU A 56 -4.04 -11.53 -4.42
C LEU A 56 -3.31 -10.54 -5.33
N LEU A 57 -2.48 -9.65 -4.77
CA LEU A 57 -1.72 -8.65 -5.54
C LEU A 57 -0.78 -9.30 -6.57
N ARG A 58 -0.08 -10.38 -6.19
CA ARG A 58 0.78 -11.15 -7.11
C ARG A 58 0.00 -11.80 -8.24
N ALA A 59 -1.22 -12.26 -7.99
CA ALA A 59 -2.07 -12.80 -9.04
C ALA A 59 -2.54 -11.68 -10.00
N MET A 60 -2.93 -10.53 -9.47
CA MET A 60 -3.28 -9.34 -10.25
C MET A 60 -2.10 -8.86 -11.11
N ALA A 61 -0.88 -8.98 -10.60
CA ALA A 61 0.36 -8.69 -11.34
C ALA A 61 0.81 -9.80 -12.31
N ARG A 62 0.03 -10.87 -12.46
CA ARG A 62 0.40 -12.05 -13.28
C ARG A 62 1.65 -12.79 -12.80
N LEU A 63 2.13 -12.56 -11.58
CA LEU A 63 3.25 -13.29 -10.98
C LEU A 63 2.84 -14.65 -10.40
N LEU A 64 1.55 -14.82 -10.11
CA LEU A 64 0.99 -16.05 -9.59
C LEU A 64 -0.26 -16.41 -10.40
N ARG A 65 -0.32 -17.67 -10.87
CA ARG A 65 -1.49 -18.14 -11.63
C ARG A 65 -2.65 -18.45 -10.69
N THR A 66 -3.87 -18.14 -11.12
CA THR A 66 -5.10 -18.62 -10.48
C THR A 66 -5.26 -20.12 -10.71
N ARG A 67 -5.78 -20.84 -9.73
CA ARG A 67 -6.15 -22.26 -9.84
C ARG A 67 -7.52 -22.41 -10.51
N SER A 68 -8.43 -21.49 -10.17
CA SER A 68 -9.73 -21.31 -10.81
C SER A 68 -10.05 -19.83 -10.86
N GLY A 69 -11.05 -19.44 -11.65
CA GLY A 69 -11.35 -18.04 -11.92
C GLY A 69 -10.26 -17.36 -12.75
N ARG A 70 -10.27 -16.05 -12.81
CA ARG A 70 -9.38 -15.29 -13.69
C ARG A 70 -9.13 -13.88 -13.18
N VAL A 71 -8.00 -13.30 -13.61
CA VAL A 71 -7.71 -11.87 -13.51
C VAL A 71 -7.88 -11.27 -14.90
N LEU A 72 -8.62 -10.18 -15.00
CA LEU A 72 -8.94 -9.49 -16.25
C LEU A 72 -8.25 -8.12 -16.27
N LEU A 73 -7.64 -7.81 -17.39
CA LEU A 73 -7.19 -6.46 -17.75
C LEU A 73 -7.99 -6.05 -18.99
N ASP A 74 -8.82 -5.00 -18.86
CA ASP A 74 -9.78 -4.53 -19.89
C ASP A 74 -10.71 -5.65 -20.40
N GLY A 75 -11.23 -6.46 -19.49
CA GLY A 75 -12.14 -7.57 -19.80
C GLY A 75 -11.46 -8.79 -20.43
N VAL A 76 -10.15 -8.76 -20.70
CA VAL A 76 -9.40 -9.88 -21.27
C VAL A 76 -8.56 -10.56 -20.18
N PRO A 77 -8.55 -11.91 -20.10
CA PRO A 77 -7.68 -12.61 -19.15
C PRO A 77 -6.23 -12.14 -19.28
N ILE A 78 -5.63 -11.72 -18.16
CA ILE A 78 -4.28 -11.16 -18.15
C ILE A 78 -3.22 -12.18 -18.65
N THR A 79 -3.56 -13.47 -18.56
CA THR A 79 -2.72 -14.57 -19.07
C THR A 79 -2.66 -14.64 -20.59
N ASP A 80 -3.68 -14.11 -21.26
CA ASP A 80 -3.84 -14.20 -22.73
C ASP A 80 -3.15 -13.03 -23.44
N ARG A 81 -2.71 -12.01 -22.69
CA ARG A 81 -1.94 -10.89 -23.23
C ARG A 81 -0.43 -11.19 -23.24
N PRO A 82 0.34 -10.63 -24.19
CA PRO A 82 1.79 -10.66 -24.15
C PRO A 82 2.32 -10.04 -22.84
N SER A 83 3.33 -10.66 -22.20
CA SER A 83 3.86 -10.18 -20.91
C SER A 83 4.36 -8.73 -20.97
N ARG A 84 4.92 -8.33 -22.12
CA ARG A 84 5.40 -6.99 -22.34
C ARG A 84 4.27 -5.95 -22.39
N GLU A 85 3.17 -6.29 -23.06
CA GLU A 85 1.99 -5.43 -23.13
C GLU A 85 1.42 -5.18 -21.71
N VAL A 86 1.30 -6.26 -20.92
CA VAL A 86 0.89 -6.14 -19.52
C VAL A 86 1.85 -5.23 -18.74
N ALA A 87 3.17 -5.41 -18.90
CA ALA A 87 4.17 -4.64 -18.16
C ALA A 87 4.25 -3.14 -18.56
N THR A 88 3.73 -2.75 -19.71
CA THR A 88 3.60 -1.32 -20.08
C THR A 88 2.36 -0.66 -19.48
N VAL A 89 1.34 -1.44 -19.08
CA VAL A 89 0.10 -0.96 -18.50
C VAL A 89 0.10 -1.09 -16.97
N LEU A 90 0.69 -2.18 -16.44
CA LEU A 90 0.64 -2.55 -15.04
C LEU A 90 2.04 -2.67 -14.45
N GLY A 91 2.35 -1.78 -13.50
CA GLY A 91 3.55 -1.78 -12.69
C GLY A 91 3.34 -2.52 -11.37
N LEU A 92 4.41 -3.09 -10.82
CA LEU A 92 4.39 -3.74 -9.50
C LEU A 92 5.63 -3.39 -8.69
N LEU A 93 5.39 -3.01 -7.43
CA LEU A 93 6.38 -3.02 -6.37
C LEU A 93 6.07 -4.17 -5.41
N PRO A 94 6.87 -5.26 -5.40
CA PRO A 94 6.68 -6.36 -4.47
C PRO A 94 7.17 -6.00 -3.06
N GLN A 95 6.69 -6.71 -2.05
CA GLN A 95 7.05 -6.50 -0.63
C GLN A 95 8.56 -6.64 -0.36
N THR A 96 9.22 -7.59 -1.03
CA THR A 96 10.65 -7.88 -0.86
C THR A 96 11.34 -7.87 -2.22
N PRO A 97 11.61 -6.69 -2.78
CA PRO A 97 12.30 -6.61 -4.05
C PRO A 97 13.79 -6.95 -3.90
N VAL A 98 14.38 -7.56 -4.94
CA VAL A 98 15.78 -7.95 -4.97
C VAL A 98 16.53 -7.18 -6.05
N ALA A 99 17.63 -6.54 -5.68
CA ALA A 99 18.56 -5.90 -6.59
C ALA A 99 19.82 -6.75 -6.80
N PRO A 100 20.47 -6.69 -7.94
CA PRO A 100 21.81 -7.22 -8.11
C PRO A 100 22.80 -6.54 -7.16
N GLU A 101 23.78 -7.28 -6.67
CA GLU A 101 24.83 -6.76 -5.82
C GLU A 101 25.62 -5.65 -6.52
N GLY A 102 25.89 -4.56 -5.81
CA GLY A 102 26.67 -3.41 -6.29
C GLY A 102 25.97 -2.55 -7.33
N ILE A 103 24.68 -2.77 -7.66
CA ILE A 103 23.98 -1.93 -8.63
C ILE A 103 23.81 -0.49 -8.11
N ALA A 104 24.09 0.50 -8.97
CA ALA A 104 23.81 1.90 -8.65
C ALA A 104 22.31 2.19 -8.59
N VAL A 105 21.93 3.15 -7.78
CA VAL A 105 20.52 3.58 -7.63
C VAL A 105 19.91 3.99 -8.98
N SER A 106 20.61 4.82 -9.77
CA SER A 106 20.13 5.25 -11.09
C SER A 106 19.92 4.09 -12.05
N ASP A 107 20.82 3.08 -12.04
CA ASP A 107 20.69 1.89 -12.87
C ASP A 107 19.51 1.02 -12.43
N LEU A 108 19.28 0.90 -11.12
CA LEU A 108 18.12 0.15 -10.61
C LEU A 108 16.82 0.84 -11.02
N VAL A 109 16.71 2.15 -10.82
CA VAL A 109 15.51 2.92 -11.21
C VAL A 109 15.30 2.88 -12.72
N GLY A 110 16.39 2.93 -13.49
CA GLY A 110 16.38 2.78 -14.94
C GLY A 110 15.77 1.45 -15.42
N ARG A 111 15.84 0.38 -14.64
CA ARG A 111 15.19 -0.90 -15.00
C ARG A 111 13.67 -0.80 -15.09
N GLY A 112 13.05 0.19 -14.43
CA GLY A 112 11.65 0.52 -14.60
C GLY A 112 11.27 0.83 -16.05
N ARG A 113 12.24 1.26 -16.87
CA ARG A 113 12.02 1.59 -18.29
C ARG A 113 12.06 0.38 -19.23
N TYR A 114 12.51 -0.81 -18.78
CA TYR A 114 12.66 -2.01 -19.64
C TYR A 114 11.39 -2.41 -20.42
N PRO A 115 10.17 -2.35 -19.88
CA PRO A 115 8.97 -2.66 -20.66
C PRO A 115 8.79 -1.76 -21.88
N HIS A 116 9.25 -0.52 -21.82
CA HIS A 116 9.14 0.49 -22.89
C HIS A 116 10.26 0.37 -23.94
N GLN A 117 11.37 -0.35 -23.62
CA GLN A 117 12.48 -0.57 -24.52
C GLN A 117 12.20 -1.78 -25.42
N GLY A 118 12.19 -1.57 -26.75
CA GLY A 118 12.08 -2.66 -27.74
C GLY A 118 13.44 -3.29 -28.03
N TRP A 119 13.43 -4.42 -28.75
CA TRP A 119 14.65 -5.07 -29.23
C TRP A 119 15.64 -4.11 -29.96
N LEU A 120 15.10 -3.06 -30.63
CA LEU A 120 15.88 -2.06 -31.35
C LEU A 120 15.81 -0.65 -30.68
N LYS A 121 14.99 -0.48 -29.66
CA LYS A 121 14.85 0.82 -28.98
C LYS A 121 15.97 0.98 -27.96
N ARG A 122 16.91 1.87 -28.25
CA ARG A 122 18.02 2.24 -27.37
C ARG A 122 17.48 3.15 -26.26
N TRP A 123 18.22 3.24 -25.17
CA TRP A 123 18.06 4.22 -24.13
C TRP A 123 18.04 5.65 -24.72
N THR A 124 17.13 6.47 -24.25
CA THR A 124 16.89 7.81 -24.79
C THR A 124 17.05 8.86 -23.70
N ALA A 125 17.26 10.13 -24.10
CA ALA A 125 17.25 11.27 -23.16
C ALA A 125 15.89 11.42 -22.42
N GLU A 126 14.80 10.90 -22.99
CA GLU A 126 13.51 10.84 -22.30
C GLU A 126 13.54 9.84 -21.16
N ASP A 127 14.19 8.68 -21.34
CA ASP A 127 14.35 7.70 -20.26
C ASP A 127 15.20 8.27 -19.10
N ASP A 128 16.27 9.01 -19.42
CA ASP A 128 17.08 9.72 -18.41
C ASP A 128 16.23 10.74 -17.63
N ALA A 129 15.44 11.55 -18.32
CA ALA A 129 14.56 12.54 -17.69
C ALA A 129 13.50 11.88 -16.79
N ILE A 130 12.94 10.74 -17.20
CA ILE A 130 11.97 9.98 -16.39
C ILE A 130 12.61 9.40 -15.12
N VAL A 131 13.82 8.85 -15.24
CA VAL A 131 14.57 8.33 -14.09
C VAL A 131 14.91 9.46 -13.11
N GLU A 132 15.40 10.59 -13.61
CA GLU A 132 15.70 11.76 -12.79
C GLU A 132 14.45 12.31 -12.09
N GLU A 133 13.33 12.42 -12.80
CA GLU A 133 12.04 12.81 -12.22
C GLU A 133 11.60 11.87 -11.09
N ALA A 134 11.69 10.55 -11.30
CA ALA A 134 11.34 9.56 -10.31
C ALA A 134 12.23 9.61 -9.06
N LEU A 135 13.55 9.79 -9.24
CA LEU A 135 14.50 9.96 -8.16
C LEU A 135 14.25 11.25 -7.36
N ARG A 136 13.93 12.35 -8.05
CA ARG A 136 13.59 13.63 -7.41
C ARG A 136 12.29 13.52 -6.61
N ALA A 137 11.25 12.89 -7.17
CA ALA A 137 9.95 12.71 -6.52
C ALA A 137 10.03 11.89 -5.22
N THR A 138 11.02 11.01 -5.10
CA THR A 138 11.23 10.16 -3.90
C THR A 138 12.36 10.67 -3.00
N ASP A 139 12.88 11.88 -3.25
CA ASP A 139 14.00 12.45 -2.49
C ASP A 139 15.21 11.49 -2.40
N THR A 140 15.59 10.91 -3.57
CA THR A 140 16.72 9.97 -3.69
C THR A 140 17.71 10.35 -4.79
N LEU A 141 17.56 11.53 -5.41
CA LEU A 141 18.41 11.96 -6.51
C LEU A 141 19.89 12.06 -6.11
N GLU A 142 20.19 12.55 -4.92
CA GLU A 142 21.55 12.63 -4.39
C GLU A 142 22.23 11.27 -4.14
N LEU A 143 21.43 10.19 -4.15
CA LEU A 143 21.89 8.80 -3.98
C LEU A 143 22.12 8.10 -5.31
N ALA A 144 21.93 8.76 -6.46
CA ALA A 144 21.87 8.16 -7.80
C ALA A 144 23.07 7.27 -8.14
N ASP A 145 24.28 7.68 -7.75
CA ASP A 145 25.52 6.97 -8.04
C ASP A 145 25.94 5.96 -6.93
N ARG A 146 25.16 5.87 -5.83
CA ARG A 146 25.49 4.97 -4.73
C ARG A 146 24.99 3.55 -5.00
N PRO A 147 25.74 2.52 -4.55
CA PRO A 147 25.24 1.14 -4.52
C PRO A 147 24.00 1.00 -3.63
N VAL A 148 22.98 0.27 -4.10
CA VAL A 148 21.71 0.07 -3.38
C VAL A 148 21.90 -0.68 -2.06
N ASP A 149 22.87 -1.54 -1.97
CA ASP A 149 23.20 -2.34 -0.77
C ASP A 149 23.80 -1.49 0.37
N GLU A 150 24.35 -0.32 0.07
CA GLU A 150 24.87 0.63 1.06
C GLU A 150 23.79 1.53 1.67
N LEU A 151 22.55 1.45 1.17
CA LEU A 151 21.44 2.30 1.60
C LEU A 151 20.82 1.79 2.91
N SER A 152 20.30 2.73 3.71
CA SER A 152 19.41 2.40 4.83
C SER A 152 18.11 1.75 4.30
N GLY A 153 17.37 1.05 5.18
CA GLY A 153 16.09 0.43 4.81
C GLY A 153 15.10 1.43 4.19
N GLY A 154 14.95 2.61 4.79
CA GLY A 154 14.07 3.65 4.30
C GLY A 154 14.53 4.25 2.96
N GLN A 155 15.83 4.55 2.80
CA GLN A 155 16.38 5.00 1.52
C GLN A 155 16.17 3.96 0.42
N ARG A 156 16.43 2.70 0.72
CA ARG A 156 16.22 1.58 -0.22
C ARG A 156 14.75 1.48 -0.64
N GLN A 157 13.82 1.62 0.31
CA GLN A 157 12.38 1.58 0.01
C GLN A 157 11.98 2.72 -0.94
N ARG A 158 12.44 3.95 -0.71
CA ARG A 158 12.18 5.09 -1.61
C ARG A 158 12.77 4.89 -3.01
N VAL A 159 13.95 4.30 -3.13
CA VAL A 159 14.54 3.93 -4.43
C VAL A 159 13.69 2.90 -5.18
N TRP A 160 13.13 1.89 -4.49
CA TRP A 160 12.23 0.93 -5.10
C TRP A 160 10.92 1.58 -5.57
N ILE A 161 10.41 2.56 -4.82
CA ILE A 161 9.25 3.37 -5.24
C ILE A 161 9.63 4.19 -6.48
N ALA A 162 10.81 4.83 -6.52
CA ALA A 162 11.30 5.53 -7.69
C ALA A 162 11.33 4.63 -8.94
N MET A 163 11.80 3.38 -8.80
CA MET A 163 11.78 2.41 -9.90
C MET A 163 10.35 2.11 -10.38
N ALA A 164 9.40 1.96 -9.45
CA ALA A 164 8.00 1.75 -9.79
C ALA A 164 7.38 2.96 -10.51
N LEU A 165 7.70 4.19 -10.07
CA LEU A 165 7.27 5.43 -10.72
C LEU A 165 7.88 5.60 -12.12
N ALA A 166 9.15 5.20 -12.29
CA ALA A 166 9.83 5.24 -13.59
C ALA A 166 9.20 4.32 -14.64
N GLN A 167 8.42 3.33 -14.24
CA GLN A 167 7.66 2.49 -15.17
C GLN A 167 6.60 3.28 -15.93
N ARG A 168 6.05 4.37 -15.36
CA ARG A 168 4.98 5.20 -15.95
C ARG A 168 3.82 4.35 -16.49
N THR A 169 3.30 3.47 -15.65
CA THR A 169 2.17 2.60 -15.97
C THR A 169 0.84 3.23 -15.54
N ASP A 170 -0.26 2.88 -16.23
CA ASP A 170 -1.61 3.38 -15.91
C ASP A 170 -2.21 2.71 -14.66
N VAL A 171 -1.74 1.51 -14.33
CA VAL A 171 -2.09 0.77 -13.11
C VAL A 171 -0.82 0.47 -12.32
N LEU A 172 -0.80 0.84 -11.04
CA LEU A 172 0.33 0.61 -10.15
C LEU A 172 -0.10 -0.23 -8.94
N LEU A 173 0.52 -1.39 -8.79
CA LEU A 173 0.32 -2.30 -7.67
C LEU A 173 1.49 -2.18 -6.70
N LEU A 174 1.22 -1.98 -5.38
CA LEU A 174 2.27 -1.85 -4.37
C LEU A 174 1.98 -2.76 -3.17
N ASP A 175 2.89 -3.67 -2.89
CA ASP A 175 2.78 -4.60 -1.75
C ASP A 175 3.55 -4.03 -0.56
N GLU A 176 2.82 -3.41 0.37
CA GLU A 176 3.34 -2.78 1.59
C GLU A 176 4.43 -1.71 1.33
N PRO A 177 4.14 -0.65 0.54
CA PRO A 177 5.14 0.33 0.15
C PRO A 177 5.70 1.16 1.30
N THR A 178 5.04 1.20 2.45
CA THR A 178 5.42 1.99 3.63
C THR A 178 6.20 1.20 4.69
N THR A 179 6.46 -0.09 4.46
CA THR A 179 7.24 -0.93 5.37
C THR A 179 8.68 -0.43 5.46
N PHE A 180 9.28 -0.46 6.67
CA PHE A 180 10.62 0.06 7.00
C PHE A 180 10.76 1.60 6.99
N LEU A 181 9.67 2.36 6.78
CA LEU A 181 9.65 3.81 6.86
C LEU A 181 9.17 4.28 8.23
N ASP A 182 9.72 5.36 8.73
CA ASP A 182 9.14 6.09 9.86
C ASP A 182 7.85 6.82 9.45
N VAL A 183 7.10 7.32 10.43
CA VAL A 183 5.78 7.92 10.21
C VAL A 183 5.80 9.07 9.21
N ALA A 184 6.84 9.93 9.25
CA ALA A 184 6.94 11.07 8.34
C ALA A 184 7.10 10.61 6.90
N HIS A 185 8.04 9.69 6.64
CA HIS A 185 8.27 9.14 5.31
C HIS A 185 7.10 8.25 4.81
N GLN A 186 6.33 7.61 5.71
CA GLN A 186 5.11 6.91 5.30
C GLN A 186 4.08 7.88 4.70
N VAL A 187 3.87 9.03 5.37
CA VAL A 187 2.97 10.08 4.89
C VAL A 187 3.45 10.64 3.56
N GLU A 188 4.74 10.99 3.44
CA GLU A 188 5.33 11.50 2.19
C GLU A 188 5.12 10.55 1.00
N VAL A 189 5.31 9.24 1.20
CA VAL A 189 5.08 8.23 0.15
C VAL A 189 3.60 8.14 -0.23
N LEU A 190 2.69 8.16 0.75
CA LEU A 190 1.26 8.09 0.47
C LEU A 190 0.75 9.36 -0.21
N ASP A 191 1.25 10.53 0.18
CA ASP A 191 0.99 11.81 -0.50
C ASP A 191 1.47 11.76 -1.95
N LEU A 192 2.70 11.31 -2.18
CA LEU A 192 3.26 11.15 -3.53
C LEU A 192 2.42 10.23 -4.43
N LEU A 193 1.97 9.08 -3.90
CA LEU A 193 1.11 8.16 -4.65
C LEU A 193 -0.29 8.75 -4.92
N THR A 194 -0.80 9.56 -4.00
CA THR A 194 -2.06 10.30 -4.16
C THR A 194 -1.93 11.40 -5.21
N ASP A 195 -0.82 12.14 -5.21
CA ASP A 195 -0.52 13.16 -6.22
C ASP A 195 -0.38 12.53 -7.60
N LEU A 196 0.34 11.41 -7.72
CA LEU A 196 0.44 10.63 -8.95
C LEU A 196 -0.97 10.24 -9.49
N ASN A 197 -1.83 9.75 -8.60
CA ASN A 197 -3.22 9.41 -8.96
C ASN A 197 -3.99 10.64 -9.46
N ARG A 198 -3.93 11.76 -8.72
CA ARG A 198 -4.68 12.98 -9.05
C ARG A 198 -4.19 13.66 -10.32
N GLU A 199 -2.87 13.72 -10.53
CA GLU A 199 -2.27 14.42 -11.66
C GLU A 199 -2.34 13.63 -12.96
N ARG A 200 -2.20 12.31 -12.89
CA ARG A 200 -2.08 11.43 -14.07
C ARG A 200 -3.27 10.49 -14.27
N GLY A 201 -4.20 10.42 -13.31
CA GLY A 201 -5.28 9.45 -13.36
C GLY A 201 -4.83 8.00 -13.15
N THR A 202 -3.61 7.77 -12.66
CA THR A 202 -3.08 6.43 -12.42
C THR A 202 -3.94 5.66 -11.43
N THR A 203 -4.38 4.46 -11.78
CA THR A 203 -5.06 3.55 -10.84
C THR A 203 -4.02 2.99 -9.87
N VAL A 204 -4.16 3.24 -8.58
CA VAL A 204 -3.24 2.75 -7.56
C VAL A 204 -3.93 1.67 -6.72
N VAL A 205 -3.30 0.51 -6.60
CA VAL A 205 -3.74 -0.56 -5.68
C VAL A 205 -2.60 -0.85 -4.72
N MET A 206 -2.81 -0.66 -3.43
CA MET A 206 -1.77 -0.93 -2.45
C MET A 206 -2.26 -1.76 -1.26
N VAL A 207 -1.38 -2.54 -0.70
CA VAL A 207 -1.58 -3.22 0.58
C VAL A 207 -1.00 -2.36 1.69
N LEU A 208 -1.80 -2.05 2.71
CA LEU A 208 -1.31 -1.37 3.91
C LEU A 208 -1.65 -2.17 5.17
N HIS A 209 -0.79 -2.02 6.20
CA HIS A 209 -1.02 -2.60 7.53
C HIS A 209 -1.70 -1.62 8.48
N ASP A 210 -1.41 -0.33 8.36
CA ASP A 210 -2.02 0.71 9.18
C ASP A 210 -3.42 1.04 8.65
N LEU A 211 -4.44 0.69 9.46
CA LEU A 211 -5.83 0.87 9.09
C LEU A 211 -6.26 2.34 9.07
N ASN A 212 -5.62 3.19 9.88
CA ASN A 212 -5.93 4.62 9.91
C ASN A 212 -5.35 5.32 8.67
N LEU A 213 -4.13 4.97 8.27
CA LEU A 213 -3.58 5.45 7.01
C LEU A 213 -4.38 4.90 5.82
N ALA A 214 -4.77 3.62 5.85
CA ALA A 214 -5.61 3.05 4.82
C ALA A 214 -6.94 3.78 4.67
N ALA A 215 -7.63 4.08 5.77
CA ALA A 215 -8.90 4.82 5.76
C ALA A 215 -8.75 6.27 5.28
N ARG A 216 -7.58 6.90 5.53
CA ARG A 216 -7.32 8.29 5.15
C ARG A 216 -7.00 8.45 3.66
N TYR A 217 -6.28 7.49 3.08
CA TYR A 217 -5.74 7.60 1.72
C TYR A 217 -6.54 6.82 0.67
N ALA A 218 -7.44 5.92 1.07
CA ALA A 218 -8.24 5.15 0.11
C ALA A 218 -9.43 5.96 -0.42
N ASP A 219 -9.64 5.90 -1.74
CA ASP A 219 -10.93 6.18 -2.36
C ASP A 219 -11.83 4.93 -2.34
N HIS A 220 -11.20 3.75 -2.30
CA HIS A 220 -11.86 2.46 -2.24
C HIS A 220 -11.09 1.51 -1.34
N LEU A 221 -11.73 0.98 -0.31
CA LEU A 221 -11.10 0.08 0.65
C LEU A 221 -11.62 -1.35 0.46
N VAL A 222 -10.70 -2.30 0.49
CA VAL A 222 -10.97 -3.74 0.32
C VAL A 222 -10.50 -4.47 1.57
N ALA A 223 -11.41 -4.99 2.38
CA ALA A 223 -11.11 -5.78 3.56
C ALA A 223 -11.10 -7.28 3.22
N VAL A 224 -9.97 -7.96 3.49
CA VAL A 224 -9.78 -9.39 3.24
C VAL A 224 -9.67 -10.14 4.57
N ARG A 225 -10.45 -11.22 4.71
CA ARG A 225 -10.43 -12.12 5.86
C ARG A 225 -10.27 -13.56 5.41
N GLN A 226 -9.23 -14.26 5.86
CA GLN A 226 -9.01 -15.68 5.58
C GLN A 226 -9.11 -16.04 4.08
N GLY A 227 -8.50 -15.22 3.22
CA GLY A 227 -8.49 -15.42 1.79
C GLY A 227 -9.79 -15.08 1.06
N ARG A 228 -10.78 -14.51 1.71
CA ARG A 228 -12.06 -14.10 1.13
C ARG A 228 -12.27 -12.59 1.23
N LEU A 229 -13.01 -12.06 0.31
CA LEU A 229 -13.51 -10.69 0.42
C LEU A 229 -14.47 -10.60 1.60
N TYR A 230 -14.18 -9.71 2.57
CA TYR A 230 -15.07 -9.44 3.69
C TYR A 230 -16.01 -8.28 3.37
N ALA A 231 -15.47 -7.15 2.93
CA ALA A 231 -16.20 -5.96 2.52
C ALA A 231 -15.36 -5.14 1.55
N GLN A 232 -16.00 -4.32 0.72
CA GLN A 232 -15.34 -3.33 -0.12
C GLN A 232 -16.25 -2.11 -0.33
N GLY A 233 -15.66 -0.94 -0.54
CA GLY A 233 -16.40 0.29 -0.78
C GLY A 233 -15.69 1.53 -0.25
N ASP A 234 -16.47 2.56 0.04
CA ASP A 234 -15.96 3.77 0.70
C ASP A 234 -15.38 3.42 2.08
N PRO A 235 -14.23 3.96 2.48
CA PRO A 235 -13.69 3.75 3.83
C PRO A 235 -14.68 4.01 4.96
N ALA A 236 -15.58 5.01 4.82
CA ALA A 236 -16.58 5.33 5.83
C ALA A 236 -17.62 4.21 6.04
N ASP A 237 -17.90 3.45 4.98
CA ASP A 237 -18.84 2.33 5.04
C ASP A 237 -18.17 1.02 5.47
N VAL A 238 -16.91 0.83 5.09
CA VAL A 238 -16.18 -0.42 5.33
C VAL A 238 -15.54 -0.47 6.71
N VAL A 239 -14.95 0.65 7.19
CA VAL A 239 -14.22 0.68 8.47
C VAL A 239 -15.20 0.88 9.61
N THR A 240 -15.67 -0.23 10.18
CA THR A 240 -16.58 -0.28 11.32
C THR A 240 -15.96 -1.04 12.48
N GLU A 241 -16.44 -0.82 13.73
CA GLU A 241 -16.00 -1.59 14.89
C GLU A 241 -16.19 -3.11 14.67
N GLN A 242 -17.27 -3.50 13.97
CA GLN A 242 -17.55 -4.90 13.63
C GLN A 242 -16.50 -5.44 12.64
N MET A 243 -16.16 -4.69 11.59
CA MET A 243 -15.13 -5.09 10.63
C MET A 243 -13.77 -5.27 11.33
N VAL A 244 -13.39 -4.32 12.20
CA VAL A 244 -12.12 -4.40 12.94
C VAL A 244 -12.09 -5.64 13.85
N ARG A 245 -13.19 -5.95 14.53
CA ARG A 245 -13.30 -7.17 15.33
C ARG A 245 -13.19 -8.43 14.47
N ASP A 246 -13.93 -8.50 13.37
CA ASP A 246 -14.00 -9.72 12.54
C ASP A 246 -12.74 -9.98 11.76
N VAL A 247 -12.13 -8.92 11.20
CA VAL A 247 -10.97 -9.04 10.30
C VAL A 247 -9.66 -9.06 11.07
N PHE A 248 -9.54 -8.23 12.14
CA PHE A 248 -8.31 -8.06 12.89
C PHE A 248 -8.33 -8.72 14.27
N GLY A 249 -9.50 -9.18 14.75
CA GLY A 249 -9.64 -9.79 16.07
C GLY A 249 -9.42 -8.82 17.23
N MET A 250 -9.71 -7.54 17.01
CA MET A 250 -9.38 -6.47 17.96
C MET A 250 -10.63 -5.63 18.29
N GLU A 251 -10.88 -5.42 19.58
CA GLU A 251 -11.90 -4.46 20.01
C GLU A 251 -11.40 -3.03 19.78
N SER A 252 -12.27 -2.19 19.27
CA SER A 252 -11.95 -0.80 18.93
C SER A 252 -13.14 0.13 19.06
N ARG A 253 -12.88 1.43 19.05
CA ARG A 253 -13.84 2.48 18.73
C ARG A 253 -13.49 3.07 17.38
N VAL A 254 -14.49 3.35 16.58
CA VAL A 254 -14.33 4.07 15.32
C VAL A 254 -14.98 5.43 15.45
N VAL A 255 -14.18 6.48 15.25
CA VAL A 255 -14.60 7.87 15.34
C VAL A 255 -14.18 8.63 14.08
N PRO A 256 -14.79 9.76 13.73
CA PRO A 256 -14.28 10.60 12.67
C PRO A 256 -12.88 11.15 13.00
N ASP A 257 -11.93 11.07 12.06
CA ASP A 257 -10.63 11.73 12.16
C ASP A 257 -10.83 13.26 12.13
N PRO A 258 -10.39 14.01 13.16
CA PRO A 258 -10.60 15.45 13.22
C PRO A 258 -9.85 16.25 12.14
N VAL A 259 -8.88 15.64 11.44
CA VAL A 259 -8.08 16.27 10.39
C VAL A 259 -8.62 15.93 9.01
N ALA A 260 -8.85 14.63 8.72
CA ALA A 260 -9.22 14.15 7.39
C ALA A 260 -10.73 13.85 7.26
N GLY A 261 -11.47 13.74 8.37
CA GLY A 261 -12.87 13.31 8.35
C GLY A 261 -13.08 11.82 8.07
N SER A 262 -12.03 11.10 7.72
CA SER A 262 -12.06 9.64 7.48
C SER A 262 -12.27 8.87 8.78
N PRO A 263 -12.64 7.58 8.74
CA PRO A 263 -12.70 6.75 9.95
C PRO A 263 -11.35 6.65 10.65
N LEU A 264 -11.33 6.87 11.96
CA LEU A 264 -10.17 6.70 12.84
C LEU A 264 -10.45 5.55 13.81
N VAL A 265 -9.65 4.51 13.74
CA VAL A 265 -9.76 3.33 14.59
C VAL A 265 -8.90 3.54 15.85
N LEU A 266 -9.54 3.49 17.01
CA LEU A 266 -8.91 3.57 18.32
C LEU A 266 -8.95 2.18 18.98
N PRO A 267 -7.81 1.47 19.08
CA PRO A 267 -7.76 0.15 19.70
C PRO A 267 -8.12 0.21 21.20
N LEU A 268 -8.95 -0.72 21.65
CA LEU A 268 -9.27 -0.91 23.06
C LEU A 268 -8.35 -1.99 23.65
N GLY A 269 -7.33 -1.55 24.38
CA GLY A 269 -6.45 -2.46 25.11
C GLY A 269 -7.05 -2.87 26.46
N ARG A 270 -6.58 -3.99 27.02
CA ARG A 270 -7.06 -4.54 28.31
C ARG A 270 -6.99 -3.54 29.46
N HIS A 271 -6.07 -2.58 29.41
CA HIS A 271 -5.78 -1.66 30.50
C HIS A 271 -6.30 -0.23 30.26
N HIS A 272 -6.92 0.03 29.08
CA HIS A 272 -7.29 1.40 28.66
C HIS A 272 -8.73 1.48 28.11
N GLY A 273 -9.58 0.48 28.46
CA GLY A 273 -10.95 0.36 27.93
C GLY A 273 -12.02 1.18 28.65
N GLY A 274 -11.66 2.06 29.58
CA GLY A 274 -12.60 2.94 30.31
C GLY A 274 -11.99 4.28 30.65
N PRO A 275 -12.82 5.31 31.00
CA PRO A 275 -12.27 6.52 31.58
C PRO A 275 -11.43 6.11 32.79
N ARG A 276 -10.23 6.69 32.94
CA ARG A 276 -9.44 6.54 34.16
C ARG A 276 -10.30 7.08 35.27
N GLY A 277 -10.96 6.17 36.03
CA GLY A 277 -11.62 6.54 37.29
C GLY A 277 -10.58 7.22 38.15
N ASP A 278 -10.98 8.31 38.77
CA ASP A 278 -10.15 9.10 39.67
C ASP A 278 -9.39 8.22 40.67
N VAL A 279 -8.10 8.05 40.43
CA VAL A 279 -7.19 7.29 41.32
C VAL A 279 -6.74 8.17 42.48
N ASP A 280 -7.26 9.40 42.58
CA ASP A 280 -6.87 10.37 43.63
C ASP A 280 -7.60 10.21 44.97
N ASP A 281 -8.69 9.40 45.08
CA ASP A 281 -9.42 9.27 46.34
C ASP A 281 -8.93 8.14 47.25
N ALA A 282 -7.99 7.27 46.79
CA ALA A 282 -7.51 6.18 47.65
C ALA A 282 -6.22 6.51 48.44
N ARG A 283 -5.63 7.68 48.25
CA ARG A 283 -4.44 8.12 49.02
C ARG A 283 -4.73 9.06 50.18
N ALA A 284 -5.95 9.50 50.32
CA ALA A 284 -6.34 10.43 51.41
C ALA A 284 -6.80 9.75 52.72
N SER A 285 -6.89 8.40 52.76
CA SER A 285 -7.41 7.70 53.94
C SER A 285 -6.38 6.89 54.75
N VAL A 286 -5.08 7.05 54.49
CA VAL A 286 -4.04 6.43 55.33
C VAL A 286 -3.09 7.51 55.84
N GLY A 287 -3.49 8.23 56.85
CA GLY A 287 -2.69 9.30 57.45
C GLY A 287 -3.27 9.79 58.75
N GLY A 288 -3.65 8.87 59.65
CA GLY A 288 -3.98 9.17 61.04
C GLY A 288 -2.89 8.57 61.96
N GLU A 289 -1.77 9.24 62.08
CA GLU A 289 -0.81 8.94 63.14
C GLU A 289 -1.18 9.72 64.42
N GLU A 290 -1.49 8.97 65.48
CA GLU A 290 -1.59 9.48 66.85
C GLU A 290 -0.19 9.89 67.36
N PRO A 291 -0.05 10.98 68.13
CA PRO A 291 1.24 11.37 68.71
C PRO A 291 1.54 10.56 69.98
N LEU A 292 2.61 9.81 69.96
CA LEU A 292 3.21 9.15 71.12
C LEU A 292 3.75 10.23 72.07
N THR A 293 3.13 10.39 73.23
CA THR A 293 3.63 11.14 74.38
C THR A 293 4.86 10.40 74.95
N GLN A 294 6.01 11.05 74.94
CA GLN A 294 7.19 10.68 75.75
C GLN A 294 6.91 10.90 77.23
N ARG A 295 7.21 9.90 78.07
CA ARG A 295 7.62 10.02 79.44
C ARG A 295 9.00 9.42 79.62
N VAL A 296 9.88 10.29 80.14
CA VAL A 296 11.19 9.92 80.70
C VAL A 296 11.04 9.90 82.20
N PRO A 297 11.76 9.08 82.98
CA PRO A 297 12.68 9.62 83.97
C PRO A 297 14.12 9.42 83.53
#